data_e26f863777b6dc4c1ace132b9a0032d5
#
_entry.id   e26f863777b6dc4c1ace132b9a0032d5
#
_cell.length_a   1.000
_cell.length_b   1.000
_cell.length_c   1.000
_cell.angle_alpha   90.00
_cell.angle_beta   90.00
_cell.angle_gamma   90.00
#
_symmetry.space_group_name_H-M   'P 1'
#
loop_
_entity.id
_entity.type
_entity.pdbx_description
1 polymer ?
#
loop_
_entity_poly.entity_id
_entity_poly.type
_entity_poly.pdbx_seq_one_letter_code
_entity_poly.pdbx_strand_id
1 'polypeptide(L)'
;LKYYSSDRISQYLGNGSCIFVDKNSQLEDLFSNDEAVYFDSADLNDFGKKINYYVDNKNEAKRIAKNGWERGHKSYNEKIVTNYFLDIAINNKPSIEYSWPINQYFL
;
A
#
# COMPACT_ATOMS: atom_id res chain seq x y z
N LEU A 1 -0.86 14.42 4.42
CA LEU A 1 -1.72 14.37 3.22
C LEU A 1 -2.30 12.99 3.05
N LYS A 2 -3.61 12.93 2.92
CA LYS A 2 -4.32 11.67 2.65
C LYS A 2 -3.84 11.08 1.31
N TYR A 3 -3.52 9.79 1.33
CA TYR A 3 -3.03 9.03 0.17
C TYR A 3 -1.72 9.54 -0.43
N TYR A 4 -0.98 10.38 0.30
CA TYR A 4 0.36 10.74 -0.15
C TYR A 4 1.26 9.50 -0.13
N SER A 5 1.85 9.23 -1.25
CA SER A 5 2.79 8.13 -1.42
C SER A 5 3.99 8.60 -2.23
N SER A 6 5.18 8.30 -1.75
CA SER A 6 6.40 8.53 -2.54
C SER A 6 6.65 7.35 -3.48
N ASP A 7 7.41 7.57 -4.54
CA ASP A 7 7.84 6.51 -5.46
C ASP A 7 8.57 5.37 -4.75
N ARG A 8 9.21 5.66 -3.61
CA ARG A 8 9.94 4.67 -2.81
C ARG A 8 9.04 3.57 -2.27
N ILE A 9 7.80 3.88 -1.93
CA ILE A 9 6.84 2.87 -1.43
C ILE A 9 6.64 1.78 -2.49
N SER A 10 6.39 2.19 -3.73
CA SER A 10 6.23 1.25 -4.84
C SER A 10 7.49 0.42 -5.10
N GLN A 11 8.66 1.06 -5.06
CA GLN A 11 9.93 0.40 -5.29
C GLN A 11 10.25 -0.62 -4.20
N TYR A 12 10.13 -0.26 -2.93
CA TYR A 12 10.46 -1.15 -1.82
C TYR A 12 9.45 -2.29 -1.71
N LEU A 13 8.17 -2.00 -1.84
CA LEU A 13 7.12 -3.02 -1.82
C LEU A 13 7.26 -3.98 -3.00
N GLY A 14 7.52 -3.47 -4.19
CA GLY A 14 7.73 -4.26 -5.41
C GLY A 14 8.97 -5.14 -5.34
N ASN A 15 9.95 -4.80 -4.53
CA ASN A 15 11.15 -5.59 -4.27
C ASN A 15 11.02 -6.56 -3.08
N GLY A 16 9.85 -6.64 -2.46
CA GLY A 16 9.61 -7.55 -1.36
C GLY A 16 10.17 -7.10 -0.02
N SER A 17 10.27 -5.79 0.20
CA SER A 17 10.67 -5.23 1.49
C SER A 17 9.47 -5.08 2.43
N CYS A 18 9.70 -5.30 3.72
CA CYS A 18 8.74 -4.93 4.76
C CYS A 18 8.78 -3.41 4.93
N ILE A 19 7.71 -2.73 4.57
CA ILE A 19 7.65 -1.27 4.62
C ILE A 19 6.95 -0.77 5.88
N PHE A 20 7.44 0.36 6.39
CA PHE A 20 6.85 1.08 7.50
C PHE A 20 6.22 2.37 6.97
N VAL A 21 4.95 2.57 7.27
CA VAL A 21 4.16 3.67 6.71
C VAL A 21 3.50 4.45 7.85
N ASP A 22 3.50 5.76 7.74
CA ASP A 22 2.77 6.61 8.67
C ASP A 22 1.26 6.38 8.50
N LYS A 23 0.58 6.05 9.58
CA LYS A 23 -0.87 5.84 9.59
C LYS A 23 -1.67 7.08 9.15
N ASN A 24 -1.10 8.28 9.30
CA ASN A 24 -1.74 9.52 8.86
C ASN A 24 -1.84 9.65 7.34
N SER A 25 -1.10 8.83 6.58
CA SER A 25 -1.23 8.75 5.13
C SER A 25 -2.55 8.10 4.68
N GLN A 26 -3.19 7.34 5.55
CA GLN A 26 -4.41 6.56 5.27
C GLN A 26 -4.23 5.53 4.13
N LEU A 27 -3.00 5.05 3.91
CA LEU A 27 -2.71 4.03 2.90
C LEU A 27 -3.24 2.65 3.30
N GLU A 28 -3.79 2.49 4.50
CA GLU A 28 -4.51 1.27 4.91
C GLU A 28 -5.66 0.92 3.97
N ASP A 29 -6.23 1.90 3.28
CA ASP A 29 -7.26 1.67 2.26
C ASP A 29 -6.70 0.93 1.03
N LEU A 30 -5.41 1.00 0.80
CA LEU A 30 -4.71 0.38 -0.32
C LEU A 30 -3.94 -0.88 0.09
N PHE A 31 -3.28 -0.84 1.25
CA PHE A 31 -2.51 -1.94 1.82
C PHE A 31 -2.92 -2.16 3.26
N SER A 32 -3.38 -3.36 3.57
CA SER A 32 -3.82 -3.72 4.92
C SER A 32 -2.65 -3.81 5.92
N ASN A 33 -2.98 -3.99 7.20
CA ASN A 33 -2.00 -4.21 8.26
C ASN A 33 -1.20 -5.52 8.11
N ASP A 34 -1.66 -6.42 7.24
CA ASP A 34 -0.93 -7.65 6.88
C ASP A 34 0.00 -7.45 5.67
N GLU A 35 -0.02 -6.29 5.05
CA GLU A 35 0.74 -5.98 3.84
C GLU A 35 1.77 -4.88 4.04
N ALA A 36 1.61 -4.08 5.09
CA ALA A 36 2.54 -3.03 5.50
C ALA A 36 2.44 -2.83 7.01
N VAL A 37 3.49 -2.27 7.61
CA VAL A 37 3.51 -1.92 9.04
C VAL A 37 3.18 -0.43 9.18
N TYR A 38 2.11 -0.12 9.91
CA TYR A 38 1.69 1.25 10.16
C TYR A 38 2.16 1.72 11.53
N PHE A 39 2.68 2.92 11.61
CA PHE A 39 3.13 3.54 12.85
C PHE A 39 2.56 4.95 12.99
N ASP A 40 2.58 5.45 14.22
CA ASP A 40 2.17 6.82 14.54
C ASP A 40 3.38 7.74 14.52
N SER A 41 3.47 8.64 13.54
CA SER A 41 4.56 9.61 13.44
C SER A 41 4.59 10.64 14.59
N ALA A 42 3.46 10.83 15.29
CA ALA A 42 3.39 11.66 16.48
C ALA A 42 3.94 10.95 17.73
N ASP A 43 4.17 9.64 17.67
CA ASP A 43 4.71 8.84 18.77
C ASP A 43 5.97 8.09 18.32
N LEU A 44 7.13 8.67 18.59
CA LEU A 44 8.43 8.07 18.25
C LEU A 44 8.67 6.75 19.01
N ASN A 45 8.05 6.57 20.19
CA ASN A 45 8.14 5.32 20.93
C ASN A 45 7.41 4.19 20.21
N ASP A 46 6.27 4.45 19.60
CA ASP A 46 5.54 3.48 18.77
C ASP A 46 6.39 2.99 17.61
N PHE A 47 7.01 3.92 16.89
CA PHE A 47 7.90 3.61 15.78
C PHE A 47 9.09 2.75 16.23
N GLY A 48 9.77 3.15 17.29
CA GLY A 48 10.92 2.41 17.83
C GLY A 48 10.55 1.00 18.30
N LYS A 49 9.41 0.85 18.98
CA LYS A 49 8.91 -0.47 19.42
C LYS A 49 8.61 -1.38 18.23
N LYS A 50 8.00 -0.87 17.19
CA LYS A 50 7.70 -1.65 15.98
C LYS A 50 8.95 -2.06 15.25
N ILE A 51 9.93 -1.17 15.08
CA ILE A 51 11.22 -1.53 14.49
C ILE A 51 11.87 -2.67 15.28
N ASN A 52 11.99 -2.53 16.60
CA ASN A 52 12.58 -3.56 17.45
C ASN A 52 11.84 -4.89 17.35
N TYR A 53 10.51 -4.85 17.37
CA TYR A 53 9.69 -6.06 17.22
C TYR A 53 10.01 -6.80 15.92
N TYR A 54 10.04 -6.12 14.79
CA TYR A 54 10.26 -6.77 13.49
C TYR A 54 11.72 -7.15 13.24
N VAL A 55 12.67 -6.47 13.87
CA VAL A 55 14.08 -6.91 13.88
C VAL A 55 14.23 -8.25 14.62
N ASP A 56 13.52 -8.42 15.74
CA ASP A 56 13.53 -9.65 16.53
C ASP A 56 12.64 -10.74 15.96
N ASN A 57 11.61 -10.36 15.20
CA ASN A 57 10.62 -11.28 14.60
C ASN A 57 10.72 -11.28 13.08
N LYS A 58 11.85 -11.72 12.55
CA LYS A 58 12.15 -11.69 11.10
C LYS A 58 11.15 -12.48 10.25
N ASN A 59 10.61 -13.57 10.78
CA ASN A 59 9.62 -14.37 10.03
C ASN A 59 8.32 -13.60 9.84
N GLU A 60 7.90 -12.82 10.83
CA GLU A 60 6.74 -11.97 10.73
C GLU A 60 6.98 -10.81 9.74
N ALA A 61 8.15 -10.18 9.78
CA ALA A 61 8.53 -9.17 8.80
C ALA A 61 8.52 -9.72 7.38
N LYS A 62 9.02 -10.94 7.17
CA LYS A 62 8.99 -11.61 5.85
C LYS A 62 7.57 -11.92 5.40
N ARG A 63 6.68 -12.32 6.32
CA ARG A 63 5.26 -12.58 6.02
C ARG A 63 4.60 -11.32 5.49
N ILE A 64 4.75 -10.21 6.18
CA ILE A 64 4.19 -8.91 5.76
C ILE A 64 4.79 -8.46 4.44
N ALA A 65 6.10 -8.56 4.28
CA ALA A 65 6.80 -8.21 3.04
C ALA A 65 6.28 -9.01 1.83
N LYS A 66 6.08 -10.32 2.02
CA LYS A 66 5.52 -11.19 0.97
C LYS A 66 4.09 -10.79 0.62
N ASN A 67 3.24 -10.57 1.61
CA ASN A 67 1.86 -10.16 1.39
C ASN A 67 1.77 -8.82 0.65
N GLY A 68 2.59 -7.85 1.03
CA GLY A 68 2.67 -6.56 0.36
C GLY A 68 3.14 -6.68 -1.09
N TRP A 69 4.15 -7.50 -1.34
CA TRP A 69 4.65 -7.79 -2.68
C TRP A 69 3.55 -8.43 -3.55
N GLU A 70 2.87 -9.43 -3.04
CA GLU A 70 1.76 -10.09 -3.75
C GLU A 70 0.62 -9.11 -4.06
N ARG A 71 0.26 -8.28 -3.08
CA ARG A 71 -0.77 -7.24 -3.25
C ARG A 71 -0.38 -6.24 -4.32
N GLY A 72 0.84 -5.72 -4.29
CA GLY A 72 1.34 -4.75 -5.27
C GLY A 72 1.32 -5.32 -6.68
N HIS A 73 1.85 -6.51 -6.89
CA HIS A 73 1.91 -7.14 -8.21
C HIS A 73 0.54 -7.59 -8.73
N LYS A 74 -0.36 -7.98 -7.85
CA LYS A 74 -1.71 -8.42 -8.24
C LYS A 74 -2.64 -7.26 -8.55
N SER A 75 -2.64 -6.23 -7.70
CA SER A 75 -3.68 -5.19 -7.68
C SER A 75 -3.22 -3.86 -8.26
N TYR A 76 -1.94 -3.57 -8.25
CA TYR A 76 -1.38 -2.28 -8.63
C TYR A 76 -0.34 -2.38 -9.76
N ASN A 77 -0.41 -3.47 -10.54
CA ASN A 77 0.45 -3.60 -11.71
C ASN A 77 0.08 -2.60 -12.82
N GLU A 78 0.97 -2.40 -13.75
CA GLU A 78 0.84 -1.43 -14.82
C GLU A 78 -0.42 -1.62 -15.67
N LYS A 79 -0.84 -2.84 -15.90
CA LYS A 79 -2.03 -3.14 -16.71
C LYS A 79 -3.30 -2.66 -16.03
N ILE A 80 -3.45 -2.94 -14.74
CA ILE A 80 -4.62 -2.54 -13.97
C ILE A 80 -4.67 -1.02 -13.79
N VAL A 81 -3.54 -0.39 -13.48
CA VAL A 81 -3.46 1.07 -13.33
C VAL A 81 -3.75 1.78 -14.66
N THR A 82 -3.19 1.29 -15.77
CA THR A 82 -3.48 1.85 -17.10
C THR A 82 -4.95 1.67 -17.46
N ASN A 83 -5.54 0.51 -17.18
CA ASN A 83 -6.95 0.27 -17.41
C ASN A 83 -7.84 1.25 -16.64
N TYR A 84 -7.47 1.54 -15.39
CA TYR A 84 -8.19 2.52 -14.57
C TYR A 84 -8.16 3.91 -15.18
N PHE A 85 -7.01 4.38 -15.67
CA PHE A 85 -6.92 5.66 -16.37
C PHE A 85 -7.78 5.70 -17.64
N LEU A 86 -7.80 4.62 -18.41
CA LEU A 86 -8.65 4.54 -19.61
C LEU A 86 -10.14 4.53 -19.24
N ASP A 87 -10.52 3.86 -18.19
CA ASP A 87 -11.90 3.86 -17.71
C ASP A 87 -12.36 5.27 -17.32
N ILE A 88 -11.53 6.02 -16.60
CA ILE A 88 -11.84 7.41 -16.24
C ILE A 88 -11.89 8.30 -17.49
N ALA A 89 -10.87 8.23 -18.34
CA ALA A 89 -10.69 9.18 -19.45
C ALA A 89 -11.64 8.93 -20.63
N ILE A 90 -12.01 7.69 -20.90
CA ILE A 90 -12.73 7.30 -22.12
C ILE A 90 -14.07 6.64 -21.78
N ASN A 91 -14.09 5.62 -20.95
CA ASN A 91 -15.28 4.81 -20.70
C ASN A 91 -16.26 5.47 -19.71
N ASN A 92 -15.75 6.35 -18.86
CA ASN A 92 -16.49 7.02 -17.77
C ASN A 92 -17.23 6.04 -16.83
N LYS A 93 -16.75 4.81 -16.75
CA LYS A 93 -17.25 3.75 -15.87
C LYS A 93 -16.17 2.69 -15.66
N PRO A 94 -16.16 1.98 -14.53
CA PRO A 94 -15.23 0.87 -14.34
C PRO A 94 -15.57 -0.29 -15.26
N SER A 95 -14.55 -0.82 -15.95
CA SER A 95 -14.68 -2.02 -16.78
C SER A 95 -14.36 -3.31 -16.03
N ILE A 96 -13.66 -3.18 -14.89
CA ILE A 96 -13.31 -4.26 -13.98
C ILE A 96 -13.54 -3.82 -12.53
N GLU A 97 -13.47 -4.76 -11.60
CA GLU A 97 -13.46 -4.45 -10.18
C GLU A 97 -12.04 -4.03 -9.74
N TYR A 98 -11.92 -2.82 -9.20
CA TYR A 98 -10.66 -2.31 -8.67
C TYR A 98 -10.57 -2.55 -7.16
N SER A 99 -9.37 -2.81 -6.66
CA SER A 99 -9.12 -3.06 -5.24
C SER A 99 -9.00 -1.81 -4.37
N TRP A 100 -9.25 -0.64 -4.94
CA TRP A 100 -9.22 0.65 -4.23
C TRP A 100 -10.54 1.41 -4.39
N PRO A 101 -10.83 2.38 -3.52
CA PRO A 101 -12.04 3.19 -3.62
C PRO A 101 -12.05 4.03 -4.90
N ILE A 102 -13.11 3.91 -5.70
CA ILE A 102 -13.24 4.58 -7.01
C ILE A 102 -14.42 5.56 -7.09
N ASN A 103 -15.25 5.62 -6.08
CA ASN A 103 -16.56 6.31 -6.13
C ASN A 103 -16.49 7.82 -6.41
N GLN A 104 -15.31 8.43 -6.28
CA GLN A 104 -15.12 9.87 -6.44
C GLN A 104 -14.78 10.30 -7.88
N TYR A 105 -14.44 9.37 -8.76
CA TYR A 105 -13.81 9.66 -10.05
C TYR A 105 -14.67 9.32 -11.25
N PHE A 106 -15.75 8.60 -11.06
CA PHE A 106 -16.71 8.26 -12.12
C PHE A 106 -17.97 9.11 -11.96
N LEU A 107 -18.35 9.78 -13.00
CA LEU A 107 -19.52 10.66 -13.04
C LEU A 107 -20.79 9.91 -13.48
#